data_fd2a34c8544a13d3ef9bd32c49e409a9
#
_entry.id   fd2a34c8544a13d3ef9bd32c49e409a9
#
_cell.length_a   1.000
_cell.length_b   1.000
_cell.length_c   1.000
_cell.angle_alpha   90.00
_cell.angle_beta   90.00
_cell.angle_gamma   90.00
#
_symmetry.space_group_name_H-M   'P 1'
#
loop_
_entity.id
_entity.type
_entity.pdbx_description
1 polymer ?
#
loop_
_entity_poly.entity_id
_entity_poly.type
_entity_poly.pdbx_seq_one_letter_code
_entity_poly.pdbx_strand_id
1 'polypeptide(L)'
;MTITKYNKVDRNALDFKVLDSVSPVRVRSILAGLDLERTLVLVSSKSGGTIEMRSVLDAVLDHFEMYLKTEKIPSHLVAITDPGSDLEKRAHDEGWRACFLGEPTVGGRFSALSVFGLVPAALVGIDLGGFLGHAKDAERVCSEDSIDNPAITLASFLYDNYLNGRDKFSFLKRKSGRVLGVWIEQLVAESLGKQGVGILPNIELDALLLTEDPKDRSVITYQTKTDLWDERKNFDMSLAYLDSAIPRLSFRIDSVLDLAEHFVMWEYATAMCGYLMKRCPFDQPDVASTKAAALKFLAEGCPKPDFTENFIGNVNMGEAEVTIAPCIKSDTLMGALRNLFASIKPGDYFALDAFLPFDGEGRREALEVIRHGVADKLGVVSCLEIGPRYLHSTGQLQKGGTNNGVFLMVSADELKDIPLRHVEPESLGMLARTQAAADLSILIERGRRCMHLHLPDNSGVTIRALGDAIMKVLDEIERERAAE
;
A
#
# COMPACT_ATOMS: atom_id res chain seq x y z
N MET A 1 7.75 3.09 6.61
CA MET A 1 8.35 4.39 6.28
C MET A 1 9.85 4.21 6.07
N THR A 2 10.39 4.44 4.90
CA THR A 2 11.82 4.24 4.60
C THR A 2 12.50 5.62 4.56
N ILE A 3 12.98 6.08 5.70
CA ILE A 3 13.75 7.34 5.81
C ILE A 3 15.25 7.08 5.52
N THR A 4 15.64 5.88 5.18
CA THR A 4 17.01 5.35 5.24
C THR A 4 17.92 5.67 4.07
N LYS A 5 17.58 6.48 3.08
CA LYS A 5 18.50 6.75 1.95
C LYS A 5 19.15 8.13 1.94
N TYR A 6 18.91 9.00 2.91
CA TYR A 6 19.36 10.39 2.80
C TYR A 6 20.50 10.82 3.71
N ASN A 7 20.96 9.99 4.63
CA ASN A 7 22.14 10.34 5.45
C ASN A 7 23.28 9.34 5.26
N LYS A 8 24.16 9.63 4.31
CA LYS A 8 25.58 9.19 4.37
C LYS A 8 26.38 9.99 5.40
N VAL A 9 25.78 10.41 6.47
CA VAL A 9 26.41 11.21 7.51
C VAL A 9 26.35 10.42 8.80
N ASP A 10 27.16 9.49 8.93
CA ASP A 10 27.81 8.99 10.12
C ASP A 10 28.10 7.48 10.00
N ARG A 11 29.35 7.10 10.26
CA ARG A 11 29.79 5.70 10.35
C ARG A 11 29.14 4.96 11.54
N ASN A 12 28.33 5.65 12.35
CA ASN A 12 27.59 5.14 13.51
C ASN A 12 26.07 5.06 13.28
N ALA A 13 25.54 5.34 12.08
CA ALA A 13 24.12 5.23 11.79
C ALA A 13 23.68 3.77 11.84
N LEU A 14 22.53 3.51 12.49
CA LEU A 14 21.92 2.19 12.53
C LEU A 14 21.49 1.77 11.10
N ASP A 15 21.75 0.50 10.74
CA ASP A 15 21.17 -0.12 9.54
C ASP A 15 19.69 -0.41 9.82
N PHE A 16 18.83 0.48 9.39
CA PHE A 16 17.38 0.41 9.67
C PHE A 16 16.65 -0.33 8.55
N LYS A 17 16.00 -1.42 8.89
CA LYS A 17 15.17 -2.22 7.98
C LYS A 17 13.71 -2.18 8.39
N VAL A 18 12.80 -2.13 7.41
CA VAL A 18 11.36 -2.17 7.64
C VAL A 18 10.83 -3.53 7.18
N LEU A 19 10.14 -4.23 8.07
CA LEU A 19 9.44 -5.47 7.80
C LEU A 19 7.93 -5.20 7.95
N ASP A 20 7.30 -4.89 6.82
CA ASP A 20 5.89 -4.52 6.70
C ASP A 20 5.13 -5.47 5.75
N SER A 21 5.63 -6.69 5.61
CA SER A 21 5.11 -7.69 4.68
C SER A 21 5.04 -9.05 5.34
N VAL A 22 4.01 -9.81 5.03
CA VAL A 22 3.88 -11.23 5.40
C VAL A 22 4.50 -12.17 4.35
N SER A 23 5.09 -11.63 3.27
CA SER A 23 5.74 -12.47 2.25
C SER A 23 6.92 -13.25 2.85
N PRO A 24 6.91 -14.60 2.78
CA PRO A 24 8.01 -15.43 3.26
C PRO A 24 9.36 -15.08 2.61
N VAL A 25 9.36 -14.68 1.36
CA VAL A 25 10.56 -14.23 0.62
C VAL A 25 11.15 -12.99 1.28
N ARG A 26 10.31 -11.99 1.59
CA ARG A 26 10.73 -10.74 2.21
C ARG A 26 11.22 -10.96 3.64
N VAL A 27 10.46 -11.71 4.43
CA VAL A 27 10.83 -12.03 5.82
C VAL A 27 12.19 -12.73 5.86
N ARG A 28 12.40 -13.79 5.05
CA ARG A 28 13.71 -14.48 4.99
C ARG A 28 14.84 -13.56 4.56
N SER A 29 14.60 -12.74 3.53
CA SER A 29 15.63 -11.82 3.03
C SER A 29 16.12 -10.85 4.08
N ILE A 30 15.22 -10.35 4.94
CA ILE A 30 15.58 -9.46 6.05
C ILE A 30 16.29 -10.24 7.14
N LEU A 31 15.74 -11.37 7.60
CA LEU A 31 16.28 -12.16 8.71
C LEU A 31 17.67 -12.73 8.40
N ALA A 32 17.90 -13.22 7.19
CA ALA A 32 19.19 -13.78 6.78
C ALA A 32 20.36 -12.78 6.81
N GLY A 33 20.06 -11.48 6.76
CA GLY A 33 21.09 -10.42 6.77
C GLY A 33 21.32 -9.77 8.13
N LEU A 34 20.75 -10.32 9.23
CA LEU A 34 20.84 -9.74 10.57
C LEU A 34 22.04 -10.30 11.36
N ASP A 35 22.76 -9.41 12.02
CA ASP A 35 23.62 -9.73 13.16
C ASP A 35 22.74 -9.69 14.41
N LEU A 36 22.24 -10.86 14.84
CA LEU A 36 21.23 -10.95 15.87
C LEU A 36 21.69 -10.41 17.23
N GLU A 37 22.98 -10.60 17.59
CA GLU A 37 23.53 -10.05 18.86
C GLU A 37 23.50 -8.52 18.89
N ARG A 38 23.40 -7.86 17.73
CA ARG A 38 23.40 -6.39 17.56
C ARG A 38 22.11 -5.86 16.99
N THR A 39 21.06 -6.69 16.87
CA THR A 39 19.78 -6.33 16.29
C THR A 39 18.79 -5.93 17.37
N LEU A 40 18.09 -4.82 17.16
CA LEU A 40 16.92 -4.38 17.92
C LEU A 40 15.69 -4.48 17.04
N VAL A 41 14.62 -5.08 17.54
CA VAL A 41 13.33 -5.23 16.84
C VAL A 41 12.31 -4.28 17.44
N LEU A 42 11.80 -3.36 16.64
CA LEU A 42 10.71 -2.48 17.00
C LEU A 42 9.39 -3.11 16.55
N VAL A 43 8.62 -3.60 17.49
CA VAL A 43 7.29 -4.18 17.24
C VAL A 43 6.24 -3.08 17.40
N SER A 44 5.61 -2.71 16.30
CA SER A 44 4.72 -1.55 16.24
C SER A 44 3.31 -1.95 15.84
N SER A 45 2.34 -1.79 16.74
CA SER A 45 0.93 -2.05 16.49
C SER A 45 0.06 -1.32 17.50
N LYS A 46 -0.89 -0.50 17.04
CA LYS A 46 -1.77 0.27 17.94
C LYS A 46 -2.60 -0.65 18.84
N SER A 47 -3.34 -1.59 18.29
CA SER A 47 -4.20 -2.49 19.05
C SER A 47 -3.44 -3.68 19.69
N GLY A 48 -2.21 -3.94 19.25
CA GLY A 48 -1.47 -5.15 19.63
C GLY A 48 -2.02 -6.47 19.06
N GLY A 49 -3.20 -6.43 18.44
CA GLY A 49 -3.92 -7.61 17.95
C GLY A 49 -3.90 -7.81 16.43
N THR A 50 -3.11 -7.02 15.68
CA THR A 50 -3.01 -7.13 14.23
C THR A 50 -2.38 -8.47 13.85
N ILE A 51 -3.10 -9.28 13.05
CA ILE A 51 -2.68 -10.66 12.74
C ILE A 51 -1.35 -10.70 11.98
N GLU A 52 -1.12 -9.78 11.04
CA GLU A 52 0.12 -9.67 10.27
C GLU A 52 1.32 -9.40 11.20
N MET A 53 1.16 -8.46 12.12
CA MET A 53 2.22 -8.15 13.09
C MET A 53 2.52 -9.35 13.99
N ARG A 54 1.48 -10.04 14.51
CA ARG A 54 1.64 -11.20 15.37
C ARG A 54 2.33 -12.35 14.64
N SER A 55 1.94 -12.61 13.38
CA SER A 55 2.52 -13.67 12.55
C SER A 55 3.97 -13.39 12.17
N VAL A 56 4.28 -12.14 11.79
CA VAL A 56 5.66 -11.75 11.50
C VAL A 56 6.52 -11.77 12.76
N LEU A 57 5.99 -11.33 13.90
CA LEU A 57 6.71 -11.41 15.19
C LEU A 57 7.01 -12.85 15.57
N ASP A 58 6.06 -13.78 15.38
CA ASP A 58 6.28 -15.21 15.64
C ASP A 58 7.44 -15.75 14.79
N ALA A 59 7.46 -15.45 13.48
CA ALA A 59 8.55 -15.86 12.60
C ALA A 59 9.90 -15.22 12.98
N VAL A 60 9.91 -13.97 13.47
CA VAL A 60 11.12 -13.29 13.95
C VAL A 60 11.62 -13.95 15.23
N LEU A 61 10.74 -14.25 16.20
CA LEU A 61 11.09 -14.89 17.46
C LEU A 61 11.63 -16.30 17.23
N ASP A 62 10.98 -17.10 16.36
CA ASP A 62 11.48 -18.41 15.98
C ASP A 62 12.91 -18.35 15.44
N HIS A 63 13.18 -17.35 14.57
CA HIS A 63 14.53 -17.13 14.05
C HIS A 63 15.52 -16.74 15.16
N PHE A 64 15.13 -15.89 16.11
CA PHE A 64 15.98 -15.50 17.23
C PHE A 64 16.27 -16.69 18.16
N GLU A 65 15.29 -17.54 18.45
CA GLU A 65 15.42 -18.75 19.29
C GLU A 65 16.40 -19.76 18.72
N MET A 66 16.58 -19.81 17.40
CA MET A 66 17.57 -20.71 16.76
C MET A 66 19.03 -20.32 17.06
N TYR A 67 19.29 -19.04 17.35
CA TYR A 67 20.65 -18.51 17.43
C TYR A 67 20.98 -17.79 18.74
N LEU A 68 19.99 -17.34 19.49
CA LEU A 68 20.17 -16.64 20.74
C LEU A 68 19.61 -17.48 21.90
N LYS A 69 20.18 -17.26 23.09
CA LYS A 69 19.60 -17.81 24.32
C LYS A 69 18.28 -17.10 24.62
N THR A 70 17.25 -17.86 25.00
CA THR A 70 15.88 -17.38 25.24
C THR A 70 15.83 -16.21 26.23
N GLU A 71 16.63 -16.24 27.28
CA GLU A 71 16.68 -15.18 28.30
C GLU A 71 17.25 -13.84 27.79
N LYS A 72 17.93 -13.83 26.65
CA LYS A 72 18.44 -12.60 26.00
C LYS A 72 17.42 -11.95 25.09
N ILE A 73 16.47 -12.70 24.51
CA ILE A 73 15.56 -12.23 23.47
C ILE A 73 14.77 -10.98 23.91
N PRO A 74 14.20 -10.89 25.13
CA PRO A 74 13.46 -9.71 25.55
C PRO A 74 14.25 -8.41 25.47
N SER A 75 15.59 -8.47 25.68
CA SER A 75 16.46 -7.31 25.59
C SER A 75 16.65 -6.76 24.17
N HIS A 76 16.26 -7.52 23.15
CA HIS A 76 16.27 -7.16 21.74
C HIS A 76 14.93 -6.60 21.24
N LEU A 77 13.87 -6.60 22.08
CA LEU A 77 12.52 -6.23 21.71
C LEU A 77 12.12 -4.89 22.31
N VAL A 78 11.45 -4.08 21.50
CA VAL A 78 10.83 -2.80 21.90
C VAL A 78 9.41 -2.77 21.35
N ALA A 79 8.42 -2.48 22.20
CA ALA A 79 7.05 -2.29 21.79
C ALA A 79 6.74 -0.81 21.52
N ILE A 80 5.93 -0.55 20.51
CA ILE A 80 5.27 0.73 20.26
C ILE A 80 3.79 0.42 20.08
N THR A 81 2.94 0.83 21.02
CA THR A 81 1.53 0.39 21.05
C THR A 81 0.66 1.39 21.81
N ASP A 82 -0.65 1.21 21.78
CA ASP A 82 -1.55 2.00 22.62
C ASP A 82 -1.64 1.44 24.05
N PRO A 83 -1.95 2.28 25.04
CA PRO A 83 -2.20 1.83 26.42
C PRO A 83 -3.32 0.79 26.50
N GLY A 84 -3.12 -0.24 27.33
CA GLY A 84 -4.09 -1.31 27.55
C GLY A 84 -4.12 -2.39 26.48
N SER A 85 -3.21 -2.33 25.49
CA SER A 85 -3.13 -3.33 24.41
C SER A 85 -2.51 -4.65 24.88
N ASP A 86 -2.82 -5.73 24.13
CA ASP A 86 -2.17 -7.04 24.36
C ASP A 86 -0.65 -6.96 24.18
N LEU A 87 -0.16 -6.08 23.29
CA LEU A 87 1.27 -5.90 23.07
C LEU A 87 1.96 -5.20 24.23
N GLU A 88 1.33 -4.20 24.84
CA GLU A 88 1.83 -3.58 26.08
C GLU A 88 1.97 -4.60 27.20
N LYS A 89 0.89 -5.37 27.43
CA LYS A 89 0.88 -6.41 28.45
C LYS A 89 2.00 -7.43 28.20
N ARG A 90 2.11 -7.93 26.97
CA ARG A 90 3.15 -8.88 26.58
C ARG A 90 4.56 -8.33 26.80
N ALA A 91 4.81 -7.09 26.37
CA ALA A 91 6.10 -6.43 26.54
C ALA A 91 6.49 -6.28 28.03
N HIS A 92 5.52 -6.01 28.89
CA HIS A 92 5.73 -5.92 30.33
C HIS A 92 5.97 -7.30 30.96
N ASP A 93 5.11 -8.28 30.68
CA ASP A 93 5.15 -9.63 31.28
C ASP A 93 6.44 -10.37 30.87
N GLU A 94 6.90 -10.20 29.63
CA GLU A 94 8.12 -10.83 29.09
C GLU A 94 9.40 -9.99 29.37
N GLY A 95 9.29 -8.80 29.95
CA GLY A 95 10.43 -7.95 30.30
C GLY A 95 11.18 -7.37 29.08
N TRP A 96 10.44 -6.92 28.06
CA TRP A 96 11.05 -6.30 26.89
C TRP A 96 11.86 -5.05 27.24
N ARG A 97 12.83 -4.70 26.40
CA ARG A 97 13.75 -3.55 26.63
C ARG A 97 13.03 -2.25 26.92
N ALA A 98 11.95 -1.96 26.18
CA ALA A 98 11.13 -0.77 26.34
C ALA A 98 9.74 -0.96 25.74
N CYS A 99 8.78 -0.16 26.22
CA CYS A 99 7.46 -0.02 25.64
C CYS A 99 7.12 1.48 25.53
N PHE A 100 6.85 1.97 24.32
CA PHE A 100 6.41 3.32 24.07
C PHE A 100 4.91 3.34 23.82
N LEU A 101 4.19 4.13 24.60
CA LEU A 101 2.73 4.20 24.54
C LEU A 101 2.28 5.36 23.66
N GLY A 102 1.37 5.05 22.73
CA GLY A 102 0.73 6.00 21.83
C GLY A 102 -0.46 6.71 22.44
N GLU A 103 -1.05 7.62 21.68
CA GLU A 103 -2.31 8.28 22.01
C GLU A 103 -3.48 7.50 21.38
N PRO A 104 -4.39 6.89 22.16
CA PRO A 104 -5.45 6.04 21.63
C PRO A 104 -6.42 6.76 20.69
N THR A 105 -6.60 8.07 20.88
CA THR A 105 -7.53 8.89 20.08
C THR A 105 -6.99 9.21 18.70
N VAL A 106 -5.69 9.01 18.45
CA VAL A 106 -5.05 9.24 17.14
C VAL A 106 -5.09 7.97 16.30
N GLY A 107 -5.77 8.01 15.16
CA GLY A 107 -5.79 6.89 14.21
C GLY A 107 -4.42 6.56 13.61
N GLY A 108 -4.23 5.31 13.13
CA GLY A 108 -2.94 4.83 12.59
C GLY A 108 -2.36 5.71 11.48
N ARG A 109 -3.18 6.09 10.50
CA ARG A 109 -2.76 6.96 9.37
C ARG A 109 -2.42 8.39 9.76
N PHE A 110 -2.89 8.86 10.93
CA PHE A 110 -2.60 10.17 11.52
C PHE A 110 -1.47 10.11 12.56
N SER A 111 -0.77 8.98 12.71
CA SER A 111 0.19 8.76 13.78
C SER A 111 1.65 9.02 13.39
N ALA A 112 1.91 9.63 12.24
CA ALA A 112 3.27 9.90 11.77
C ALA A 112 4.09 10.78 12.73
N LEU A 113 3.43 11.75 13.39
CA LEU A 113 4.02 12.65 14.37
C LEU A 113 3.84 12.18 15.84
N SER A 114 3.42 10.95 16.05
CA SER A 114 3.34 10.30 17.36
C SER A 114 4.53 9.39 17.63
N VAL A 115 4.55 8.69 18.76
CA VAL A 115 5.60 7.70 19.09
C VAL A 115 5.79 6.65 18.00
N PHE A 116 4.74 6.33 17.21
CA PHE A 116 4.80 5.39 16.09
C PHE A 116 5.76 5.83 14.98
N GLY A 117 5.87 7.13 14.71
CA GLY A 117 6.82 7.68 13.75
C GLY A 117 8.08 8.25 14.41
N LEU A 118 7.96 8.85 15.61
CA LEU A 118 9.08 9.55 16.25
C LEU A 118 10.14 8.62 16.83
N VAL A 119 9.75 7.45 17.38
CA VAL A 119 10.73 6.50 17.91
C VAL A 119 11.64 5.96 16.79
N PRO A 120 11.14 5.45 15.66
CA PRO A 120 12.01 5.08 14.55
C PRO A 120 12.77 6.27 13.96
N ALA A 121 12.18 7.48 13.90
CA ALA A 121 12.86 8.67 13.42
C ALA A 121 14.09 9.04 14.29
N ALA A 122 13.96 8.95 15.61
CA ALA A 122 15.07 9.16 16.54
C ALA A 122 16.20 8.16 16.31
N LEU A 123 15.85 6.89 16.09
CA LEU A 123 16.83 5.82 15.87
C LEU A 123 17.60 5.97 14.56
N VAL A 124 17.01 6.55 13.53
CA VAL A 124 17.71 6.87 12.28
C VAL A 124 18.42 8.23 12.33
N GLY A 125 18.44 8.90 13.49
CA GLY A 125 19.23 10.12 13.72
C GLY A 125 18.55 11.42 13.27
N ILE A 126 17.23 11.44 13.13
CA ILE A 126 16.50 12.70 12.86
C ILE A 126 16.53 13.58 14.12
N ASP A 127 16.85 14.86 13.96
CA ASP A 127 16.68 15.86 15.01
C ASP A 127 15.19 16.04 15.32
N LEU A 128 14.71 15.34 16.37
CA LEU A 128 13.30 15.41 16.78
C LEU A 128 12.89 16.80 17.26
N GLY A 129 13.81 17.57 17.86
CA GLY A 129 13.53 18.94 18.30
C GLY A 129 13.20 19.84 17.12
N GLY A 130 14.07 19.86 16.11
CA GLY A 130 13.84 20.56 14.86
C GLY A 130 12.61 20.05 14.11
N PHE A 131 12.43 18.72 14.01
CA PHE A 131 11.31 18.10 13.32
C PHE A 131 9.95 18.49 13.92
N LEU A 132 9.83 18.41 15.25
CA LEU A 132 8.61 18.84 15.96
C LEU A 132 8.41 20.36 15.96
N GLY A 133 9.52 21.14 15.89
CA GLY A 133 9.46 22.59 15.69
C GLY A 133 8.77 22.94 14.38
N HIS A 134 9.18 22.31 13.25
CA HIS A 134 8.53 22.45 11.93
C HIS A 134 7.06 22.02 11.97
N ALA A 135 6.73 20.89 12.63
CA ALA A 135 5.35 20.47 12.80
C ALA A 135 4.48 21.49 13.53
N LYS A 136 5.03 22.08 14.62
CA LYS A 136 4.32 23.10 15.41
C LYS A 136 4.10 24.40 14.62
N ASP A 137 5.08 24.82 13.84
CA ASP A 137 4.92 25.99 12.97
C ASP A 137 3.87 25.76 11.89
N ALA A 138 3.86 24.57 11.28
CA ALA A 138 2.85 24.18 10.31
C ALA A 138 1.45 24.08 10.93
N GLU A 139 1.33 23.53 12.14
CA GLU A 139 0.06 23.44 12.88
C GLU A 139 -0.53 24.84 13.10
N ARG A 140 0.30 25.79 13.54
CA ARG A 140 -0.14 27.18 13.72
C ARG A 140 -0.69 27.77 12.41
N VAL A 141 -0.01 27.60 11.29
CA VAL A 141 -0.44 28.14 9.99
C VAL A 141 -1.67 27.40 9.47
N CYS A 142 -1.70 26.06 9.59
CA CYS A 142 -2.82 25.23 9.10
C CYS A 142 -4.10 25.40 9.95
N SER A 143 -4.02 25.92 11.17
CA SER A 143 -5.17 26.22 12.03
C SER A 143 -5.76 27.61 11.80
N GLU A 144 -5.07 28.49 11.04
CA GLU A 144 -5.54 29.85 10.76
C GLU A 144 -6.62 29.86 9.65
N ASP A 145 -7.66 30.69 9.82
CA ASP A 145 -8.62 31.01 8.76
C ASP A 145 -8.02 32.10 7.84
N SER A 146 -7.14 31.68 6.96
CA SER A 146 -6.37 32.56 6.07
C SER A 146 -6.28 32.00 4.65
N ILE A 147 -6.26 32.89 3.68
CA ILE A 147 -6.00 32.53 2.26
C ILE A 147 -4.60 31.92 2.05
N ASP A 148 -3.67 32.22 2.95
CA ASP A 148 -2.29 31.70 2.90
C ASP A 148 -2.16 30.33 3.59
N ASN A 149 -3.25 29.76 4.12
CA ASN A 149 -3.25 28.45 4.75
C ASN A 149 -3.06 27.33 3.71
N PRO A 150 -1.92 26.60 3.74
CA PRO A 150 -1.62 25.59 2.74
C PRO A 150 -2.53 24.37 2.81
N ALA A 151 -3.10 24.06 3.99
CA ALA A 151 -4.05 22.97 4.14
C ALA A 151 -5.42 23.32 3.50
N ILE A 152 -5.86 24.56 3.60
CA ILE A 152 -7.07 25.05 2.90
C ILE A 152 -6.84 24.98 1.37
N THR A 153 -5.67 25.43 0.89
CA THR A 153 -5.31 25.36 -0.54
C THR A 153 -5.36 23.94 -1.05
N LEU A 154 -4.76 22.97 -0.33
CA LEU A 154 -4.75 21.56 -0.69
C LEU A 154 -6.15 20.95 -0.62
N ALA A 155 -6.92 21.22 0.45
CA ALA A 155 -8.28 20.73 0.60
C ALA A 155 -9.21 21.26 -0.51
N SER A 156 -9.13 22.54 -0.83
CA SER A 156 -9.87 23.15 -1.93
C SER A 156 -9.50 22.51 -3.26
N PHE A 157 -8.21 22.35 -3.53
CA PHE A 157 -7.73 21.68 -4.75
C PHE A 157 -8.31 20.28 -4.90
N LEU A 158 -8.25 19.46 -3.86
CA LEU A 158 -8.77 18.09 -3.90
C LEU A 158 -10.30 18.07 -4.07
N TYR A 159 -11.01 18.88 -3.28
CA TYR A 159 -12.47 18.91 -3.28
C TYR A 159 -13.05 19.52 -4.56
N ASP A 160 -12.50 20.61 -5.06
CA ASP A 160 -12.95 21.24 -6.31
C ASP A 160 -12.74 20.31 -7.51
N ASN A 161 -11.61 19.59 -7.55
CA ASN A 161 -11.38 18.58 -8.58
C ASN A 161 -12.41 17.44 -8.46
N TYR A 162 -12.67 16.95 -7.25
CA TYR A 162 -13.70 15.94 -7.01
C TYR A 162 -15.10 16.39 -7.49
N LEU A 163 -15.51 17.62 -7.19
CA LEU A 163 -16.78 18.18 -7.67
C LEU A 163 -16.88 18.30 -9.18
N ASN A 164 -15.74 18.46 -9.85
CA ASN A 164 -15.63 18.54 -11.31
C ASN A 164 -15.42 17.15 -11.97
N GLY A 165 -15.69 16.05 -11.27
CA GLY A 165 -15.59 14.69 -11.77
C GLY A 165 -14.15 14.13 -11.82
N ARG A 166 -13.17 14.79 -11.21
CA ARG A 166 -11.80 14.31 -11.05
C ARG A 166 -11.64 13.69 -9.67
N ASP A 167 -12.16 12.50 -9.51
CA ASP A 167 -12.14 11.73 -8.27
C ASP A 167 -10.81 10.98 -8.04
N LYS A 168 -9.79 11.29 -8.84
CA LYS A 168 -8.45 10.72 -8.75
C LYS A 168 -7.40 11.83 -8.80
N PHE A 169 -6.26 11.59 -8.15
CA PHE A 169 -5.07 12.39 -8.43
C PHE A 169 -3.83 11.53 -8.60
N SER A 170 -2.99 11.91 -9.57
CA SER A 170 -1.69 11.28 -9.76
C SER A 170 -0.65 12.01 -8.91
N PHE A 171 0.00 11.25 -8.03
CA PHE A 171 1.10 11.75 -7.22
C PHE A 171 2.40 11.50 -7.97
N LEU A 172 2.94 12.55 -8.55
CA LEU A 172 4.17 12.48 -9.31
C LEU A 172 5.36 12.86 -8.45
N LYS A 173 6.26 11.95 -8.30
CA LYS A 173 7.52 12.16 -7.61
C LYS A 173 8.63 11.28 -8.16
N ARG A 174 9.85 11.78 -8.05
CA ARG A 174 11.06 11.06 -8.35
C ARG A 174 11.25 9.85 -7.42
N LYS A 175 12.09 8.90 -7.82
CA LYS A 175 12.32 7.63 -7.10
C LYS A 175 12.50 7.76 -5.57
N SER A 176 13.11 8.88 -5.13
CA SER A 176 13.41 9.16 -3.73
C SER A 176 12.20 9.42 -2.81
N GLY A 177 11.03 9.66 -3.36
CA GLY A 177 9.88 10.09 -2.58
C GLY A 177 8.64 9.24 -2.65
N ARG A 178 8.73 8.06 -3.22
CA ARG A 178 7.62 7.10 -3.30
C ARG A 178 7.00 6.81 -1.92
N VAL A 179 7.79 6.80 -0.87
CA VAL A 179 7.33 6.48 0.49
C VAL A 179 6.35 7.52 1.04
N LEU A 180 6.59 8.81 0.77
CA LEU A 180 5.62 9.86 1.16
C LEU A 180 4.30 9.67 0.41
N GLY A 181 4.36 9.34 -0.89
CA GLY A 181 3.18 9.04 -1.68
C GLY A 181 2.35 7.90 -1.11
N VAL A 182 3.00 6.80 -0.67
CA VAL A 182 2.30 5.66 -0.06
C VAL A 182 1.62 6.03 1.26
N TRP A 183 2.20 6.94 2.06
CA TRP A 183 1.52 7.45 3.26
C TRP A 183 0.33 8.34 2.90
N ILE A 184 0.48 9.24 1.91
CA ILE A 184 -0.62 10.08 1.40
C ILE A 184 -1.73 9.20 0.83
N GLU A 185 -1.40 8.14 0.11
CA GLU A 185 -2.34 7.15 -0.41
C GLU A 185 -3.19 6.58 0.72
N GLN A 186 -2.56 6.07 1.77
CA GLN A 186 -3.27 5.58 2.94
C GLN A 186 -4.13 6.68 3.57
N LEU A 187 -3.55 7.84 3.84
CA LEU A 187 -4.25 8.93 4.52
C LEU A 187 -5.54 9.32 3.78
N VAL A 188 -5.46 9.56 2.48
CA VAL A 188 -6.58 10.04 1.68
C VAL A 188 -7.59 8.92 1.40
N ALA A 189 -7.13 7.77 0.88
CA ALA A 189 -8.02 6.67 0.49
C ALA A 189 -8.80 6.10 1.68
N GLU A 190 -8.13 5.85 2.80
CA GLU A 190 -8.77 5.29 3.99
C GLU A 190 -9.69 6.30 4.71
N SER A 191 -9.35 7.60 4.65
CA SER A 191 -10.17 8.64 5.28
C SER A 191 -11.41 9.02 4.47
N LEU A 192 -11.32 9.08 3.14
CA LEU A 192 -12.36 9.64 2.28
C LEU A 192 -13.13 8.58 1.49
N GLY A 193 -12.56 7.36 1.31
CA GLY A 193 -13.13 6.29 0.50
C GLY A 193 -14.21 5.49 1.22
N LYS A 194 -15.41 6.07 1.42
CA LYS A 194 -16.50 5.40 2.14
C LYS A 194 -17.88 5.90 1.75
N GLN A 195 -18.91 5.06 1.97
CA GLN A 195 -20.30 5.42 1.71
C GLN A 195 -20.55 5.89 0.26
N GLY A 196 -19.90 5.24 -0.69
CA GLY A 196 -20.07 5.48 -2.13
C GLY A 196 -19.35 6.69 -2.69
N VAL A 197 -18.44 7.31 -1.94
CA VAL A 197 -17.60 8.42 -2.40
C VAL A 197 -16.14 8.17 -2.06
N GLY A 198 -15.22 8.92 -2.69
CA GLY A 198 -13.81 8.87 -2.37
C GLY A 198 -12.96 9.62 -3.39
N ILE A 199 -11.71 9.83 -3.03
CA ILE A 199 -10.67 10.35 -3.90
C ILE A 199 -9.56 9.30 -3.93
N LEU A 200 -9.21 8.81 -5.11
CA LEU A 200 -8.15 7.81 -5.31
C LEU A 200 -6.80 8.49 -5.52
N PRO A 201 -5.85 8.35 -4.59
CA PRO A 201 -4.47 8.71 -4.85
C PRO A 201 -3.80 7.60 -5.68
N ASN A 202 -3.19 7.95 -6.80
CA ASN A 202 -2.40 7.04 -7.61
C ASN A 202 -0.92 7.43 -7.57
N ILE A 203 -0.07 6.53 -7.09
CA ILE A 203 1.35 6.80 -6.93
C ILE A 203 2.08 6.41 -8.22
N GLU A 204 2.22 7.37 -9.11
CA GLU A 204 2.87 7.19 -10.40
C GLU A 204 4.36 7.56 -10.34
N LEU A 205 5.16 6.84 -11.11
CA LEU A 205 6.59 7.09 -11.26
C LEU A 205 6.89 7.87 -12.55
N ASP A 206 6.03 7.76 -13.57
CA ASP A 206 6.24 8.35 -14.88
C ASP A 206 5.06 9.22 -15.30
N ALA A 207 5.35 10.49 -15.61
CA ALA A 207 4.36 11.43 -16.10
C ALA A 207 3.88 11.11 -17.54
N LEU A 208 4.63 10.29 -18.29
CA LEU A 208 4.24 9.90 -19.65
C LEU A 208 2.93 9.09 -19.68
N LEU A 209 2.60 8.41 -18.59
CA LEU A 209 1.31 7.72 -18.44
C LEU A 209 0.10 8.66 -18.31
N LEU A 210 0.34 9.98 -18.29
CA LEU A 210 -0.70 11.01 -18.17
C LEU A 210 -0.91 11.79 -19.49
N THR A 211 -0.32 11.36 -20.60
CA THR A 211 -0.27 12.13 -21.84
C THR A 211 -1.57 12.16 -22.63
N GLU A 212 -2.52 11.26 -22.37
CA GLU A 212 -3.80 11.19 -23.09
C GLU A 212 -4.94 11.73 -22.22
N ASP A 213 -5.22 13.03 -22.32
CA ASP A 213 -6.39 13.80 -21.79
C ASP A 213 -7.12 13.14 -20.59
N PRO A 214 -6.48 13.06 -19.42
CA PRO A 214 -7.08 12.44 -18.25
C PRO A 214 -8.15 13.35 -17.66
N LYS A 215 -9.38 13.22 -18.12
CA LYS A 215 -10.53 14.06 -17.68
C LYS A 215 -10.91 13.82 -16.24
N ASP A 216 -10.54 12.67 -15.69
CA ASP A 216 -10.97 12.17 -14.38
C ASP A 216 -9.94 12.37 -13.26
N ARG A 217 -8.82 13.05 -13.52
CA ARG A 217 -7.73 13.20 -12.56
C ARG A 217 -7.12 14.60 -12.51
N SER A 218 -6.51 14.91 -11.37
CA SER A 218 -5.62 16.04 -11.16
C SER A 218 -4.20 15.52 -10.86
N VAL A 219 -3.24 16.43 -10.75
CA VAL A 219 -1.82 16.09 -10.54
C VAL A 219 -1.28 16.81 -9.31
N ILE A 220 -0.63 16.08 -8.42
CA ILE A 220 0.14 16.62 -7.31
C ILE A 220 1.60 16.22 -7.49
N THR A 221 2.50 17.21 -7.49
CA THR A 221 3.92 16.98 -7.68
C THR A 221 4.73 17.37 -6.46
N TYR A 222 5.80 16.61 -6.22
CA TYR A 222 6.78 16.90 -5.18
C TYR A 222 8.18 16.99 -5.76
N GLN A 223 8.88 18.05 -5.46
CA GLN A 223 10.28 18.25 -5.80
C GLN A 223 11.13 18.26 -4.52
N THR A 224 12.35 17.76 -4.59
CA THR A 224 13.31 17.80 -3.48
C THR A 224 14.61 18.48 -3.93
N LYS A 225 15.28 19.16 -3.01
CA LYS A 225 16.58 19.82 -3.27
C LYS A 225 17.69 18.83 -3.61
N THR A 226 17.56 17.62 -3.11
CA THR A 226 18.56 16.55 -3.25
C THR A 226 18.43 15.74 -4.52
N ASP A 227 17.44 16.05 -5.36
CA ASP A 227 17.25 15.37 -6.64
C ASP A 227 18.48 15.62 -7.55
N LEU A 228 19.03 14.53 -8.11
CA LEU A 228 20.14 14.61 -9.06
C LEU A 228 19.72 15.42 -10.29
N TRP A 229 20.68 16.14 -10.91
CA TRP A 229 20.39 17.03 -12.04
C TRP A 229 19.70 16.30 -13.21
N ASP A 230 20.16 15.09 -13.57
CA ASP A 230 19.56 14.31 -14.65
C ASP A 230 18.13 13.84 -14.32
N GLU A 231 17.87 13.46 -13.08
CA GLU A 231 16.51 13.11 -12.63
C GLU A 231 15.59 14.33 -12.65
N ARG A 232 16.11 15.51 -12.28
CA ARG A 232 15.36 16.77 -12.34
C ARG A 232 14.99 17.11 -13.77
N LYS A 233 15.95 17.05 -14.70
CA LYS A 233 15.74 17.35 -16.11
C LYS A 233 14.69 16.43 -16.74
N ASN A 234 14.78 15.13 -16.50
CA ASN A 234 13.82 14.17 -17.03
C ASN A 234 12.42 14.39 -16.48
N PHE A 235 12.30 14.67 -15.17
CA PHE A 235 11.02 14.96 -14.53
C PHE A 235 10.41 16.27 -15.05
N ASP A 236 11.19 17.33 -15.15
CA ASP A 236 10.72 18.63 -15.68
C ASP A 236 10.32 18.51 -17.15
N MET A 237 11.04 17.70 -17.93
CA MET A 237 10.65 17.38 -19.32
C MET A 237 9.33 16.61 -19.35
N SER A 238 9.17 15.58 -18.53
CA SER A 238 7.92 14.83 -18.44
C SER A 238 6.74 15.72 -18.04
N LEU A 239 6.94 16.62 -17.07
CA LEU A 239 5.91 17.59 -16.68
C LEU A 239 5.58 18.60 -17.79
N ALA A 240 6.52 18.92 -18.68
CA ALA A 240 6.30 19.82 -19.80
C ALA A 240 5.41 19.20 -20.91
N TYR A 241 5.35 17.87 -20.97
CA TYR A 241 4.43 17.16 -21.88
C TYR A 241 3.01 17.03 -21.34
N LEU A 242 2.79 17.27 -20.03
CA LEU A 242 1.44 17.26 -19.50
C LEU A 242 0.61 18.40 -20.06
N ASP A 243 -0.60 18.09 -20.48
CA ASP A 243 -1.54 19.12 -20.95
C ASP A 243 -1.68 20.22 -19.89
N SER A 244 -1.60 21.47 -20.32
CA SER A 244 -1.79 22.65 -19.46
C SER A 244 -3.19 22.72 -18.84
N ALA A 245 -4.16 22.00 -19.41
CA ALA A 245 -5.53 21.91 -18.92
C ALA A 245 -5.67 20.98 -17.69
N ILE A 246 -4.67 20.12 -17.39
CA ILE A 246 -4.71 19.25 -16.23
C ILE A 246 -4.45 20.07 -14.95
N PRO A 247 -5.41 20.13 -14.01
CA PRO A 247 -5.21 20.83 -12.74
C PRO A 247 -4.00 20.28 -11.99
N ARG A 248 -3.09 21.18 -11.56
CA ARG A 248 -1.82 20.80 -10.94
C ARG A 248 -1.55 21.61 -9.67
N LEU A 249 -1.09 20.91 -8.62
CA LEU A 249 -0.56 21.51 -7.41
C LEU A 249 0.85 20.98 -7.17
N SER A 250 1.80 21.86 -6.85
CA SER A 250 3.21 21.50 -6.71
C SER A 250 3.74 21.88 -5.34
N PHE A 251 4.44 20.96 -4.71
CA PHE A 251 5.11 21.14 -3.41
C PHE A 251 6.60 20.90 -3.52
N ARG A 252 7.32 21.41 -2.54
CA ARG A 252 8.77 21.24 -2.42
C ARG A 252 9.16 20.83 -1.01
N ILE A 253 10.12 19.90 -0.93
CA ILE A 253 10.74 19.44 0.31
C ILE A 253 12.25 19.64 0.17
N ASP A 254 12.83 20.57 0.93
CA ASP A 254 14.25 20.91 0.86
C ASP A 254 15.08 20.16 1.92
N SER A 255 14.44 19.75 3.01
CA SER A 255 15.06 19.00 4.10
C SER A 255 14.15 17.89 4.64
N VAL A 256 14.72 16.99 5.44
CA VAL A 256 13.91 15.96 6.13
C VAL A 256 12.97 16.58 7.17
N LEU A 257 13.30 17.75 7.70
CA LEU A 257 12.48 18.44 8.69
C LEU A 257 11.18 18.96 8.08
N ASP A 258 11.21 19.37 6.81
CA ASP A 258 10.02 19.85 6.08
C ASP A 258 8.94 18.75 5.94
N LEU A 259 9.32 17.47 6.04
CA LEU A 259 8.34 16.37 6.06
C LEU A 259 7.32 16.53 7.20
N ALA A 260 7.74 17.10 8.34
CA ALA A 260 6.83 17.34 9.47
C ALA A 260 5.74 18.34 9.11
N GLU A 261 6.07 19.39 8.36
CA GLU A 261 5.10 20.37 7.86
C GLU A 261 4.10 19.71 6.91
N HIS A 262 4.60 18.85 6.00
CA HIS A 262 3.76 18.14 5.06
C HIS A 262 2.84 17.11 5.74
N PHE A 263 3.28 16.46 6.81
CA PHE A 263 2.38 15.60 7.60
C PHE A 263 1.21 16.39 8.17
N VAL A 264 1.49 17.50 8.83
CA VAL A 264 0.42 18.39 9.38
C VAL A 264 -0.50 18.89 8.27
N MET A 265 0.05 19.45 7.21
CA MET A 265 -0.73 20.01 6.10
C MET A 265 -1.69 18.96 5.49
N TRP A 266 -1.21 17.75 5.22
CA TRP A 266 -2.04 16.70 4.63
C TRP A 266 -3.10 16.17 5.59
N GLU A 267 -2.78 16.05 6.88
CA GLU A 267 -3.74 15.63 7.92
C GLU A 267 -4.88 16.64 8.05
N TYR A 268 -4.56 17.94 8.11
CA TYR A 268 -5.56 19.02 8.12
C TYR A 268 -6.38 19.05 6.83
N ALA A 269 -5.74 19.01 5.67
CA ALA A 269 -6.44 19.01 4.38
C ALA A 269 -7.37 17.81 4.23
N THR A 270 -6.95 16.61 4.66
CA THR A 270 -7.79 15.41 4.61
C THR A 270 -8.98 15.52 5.54
N ALA A 271 -8.81 16.08 6.75
CA ALA A 271 -9.91 16.34 7.68
C ALA A 271 -10.91 17.35 7.09
N MET A 272 -10.43 18.42 6.47
CA MET A 272 -11.27 19.42 5.78
C MET A 272 -12.03 18.79 4.61
N CYS A 273 -11.37 17.96 3.77
CA CYS A 273 -12.05 17.23 2.70
C CYS A 273 -13.14 16.31 3.26
N GLY A 274 -12.87 15.59 4.34
CA GLY A 274 -13.87 14.77 5.02
C GLY A 274 -15.10 15.56 5.42
N TYR A 275 -14.92 16.74 6.00
CA TYR A 275 -16.01 17.66 6.35
C TYR A 275 -16.80 18.11 5.10
N LEU A 276 -16.11 18.57 4.05
CA LEU A 276 -16.72 19.02 2.80
C LEU A 276 -17.48 17.91 2.08
N MET A 277 -16.95 16.70 2.08
CA MET A 277 -17.57 15.48 1.51
C MET A 277 -18.64 14.89 2.44
N LYS A 278 -18.83 15.44 3.67
CA LYS A 278 -19.74 14.94 4.71
C LYS A 278 -19.43 13.50 5.10
N ARG A 279 -18.15 13.18 5.28
CA ARG A 279 -17.66 11.86 5.71
C ARG A 279 -16.75 12.01 6.92
N CYS A 280 -16.85 11.08 7.87
CA CYS A 280 -15.90 11.04 8.99
C CYS A 280 -14.52 10.59 8.47
N PRO A 281 -13.46 11.41 8.55
CA PRO A 281 -12.15 11.01 8.04
C PRO A 281 -11.37 10.10 9.02
N PHE A 282 -11.88 9.89 10.24
CA PHE A 282 -11.17 9.24 11.33
C PHE A 282 -11.56 7.77 11.55
N ASP A 283 -12.61 7.27 10.89
CA ASP A 283 -13.06 5.89 10.94
C ASP A 283 -12.73 5.11 9.64
N GLN A 284 -12.87 3.79 9.67
CA GLN A 284 -12.67 2.87 8.54
C GLN A 284 -13.62 1.67 8.63
N PRO A 285 -14.92 1.87 8.34
CA PRO A 285 -15.95 0.85 8.59
C PRO A 285 -15.82 -0.39 7.71
N ASP A 286 -15.28 -0.29 6.50
CA ASP A 286 -15.22 -1.39 5.54
C ASP A 286 -14.03 -2.34 5.76
N VAL A 287 -13.02 -1.94 6.54
CA VAL A 287 -11.87 -2.81 6.90
C VAL A 287 -12.29 -3.92 7.87
N ALA A 288 -13.24 -3.66 8.76
CA ALA A 288 -13.70 -4.63 9.74
C ALA A 288 -14.33 -5.87 9.10
N SER A 289 -15.03 -5.72 7.97
CA SER A 289 -15.68 -6.84 7.25
C SER A 289 -14.64 -7.81 6.67
N THR A 290 -13.56 -7.33 6.07
CA THR A 290 -12.46 -8.17 5.57
C THR A 290 -11.79 -8.95 6.70
N LYS A 291 -11.56 -8.30 7.85
CA LYS A 291 -10.99 -8.97 9.03
C LYS A 291 -11.89 -10.11 9.53
N ALA A 292 -13.21 -9.89 9.60
CA ALA A 292 -14.16 -10.92 10.01
C ALA A 292 -14.19 -12.08 9.01
N ALA A 293 -14.19 -11.82 7.70
CA ALA A 293 -14.14 -12.85 6.67
C ALA A 293 -12.83 -13.66 6.72
N ALA A 294 -11.68 -13.00 6.96
CA ALA A 294 -10.40 -13.68 7.10
C ALA A 294 -10.40 -14.64 8.31
N LEU A 295 -10.90 -14.21 9.46
CA LEU A 295 -11.02 -15.09 10.64
C LEU A 295 -11.94 -16.29 10.37
N LYS A 296 -13.05 -16.08 9.67
CA LYS A 296 -13.94 -17.16 9.25
C LYS A 296 -13.21 -18.16 8.33
N PHE A 297 -12.49 -17.68 7.33
CA PHE A 297 -11.79 -18.55 6.38
C PHE A 297 -10.59 -19.28 7.01
N LEU A 298 -9.97 -18.71 8.04
CA LEU A 298 -8.97 -19.43 8.84
C LEU A 298 -9.59 -20.62 9.57
N ALA A 299 -10.80 -20.48 10.09
CA ALA A 299 -11.48 -21.54 10.83
C ALA A 299 -12.16 -22.60 9.94
N GLU A 300 -12.73 -22.20 8.79
CA GLU A 300 -13.59 -23.05 7.95
C GLU A 300 -12.90 -23.46 6.63
N GLY A 301 -11.74 -22.88 6.30
CA GLY A 301 -11.09 -22.96 4.99
C GLY A 301 -11.56 -21.88 4.02
N CYS A 302 -10.71 -21.57 3.04
CA CYS A 302 -11.06 -20.65 1.94
C CYS A 302 -12.16 -21.24 1.06
N PRO A 303 -13.02 -20.41 0.44
CA PRO A 303 -13.96 -20.84 -0.58
C PRO A 303 -13.27 -21.59 -1.72
N LYS A 304 -13.97 -22.55 -2.32
CA LYS A 304 -13.43 -23.21 -3.51
C LYS A 304 -13.39 -22.24 -4.68
N PRO A 305 -12.40 -22.36 -5.58
CA PRO A 305 -12.38 -21.60 -6.82
C PRO A 305 -13.57 -21.98 -7.71
N ASP A 306 -13.95 -21.09 -8.61
CA ASP A 306 -15.01 -21.36 -9.59
C ASP A 306 -14.56 -22.41 -10.62
N PHE A 307 -13.28 -22.34 -11.03
CA PHE A 307 -12.63 -23.34 -11.87
C PHE A 307 -11.12 -23.33 -11.69
N THR A 308 -10.47 -24.38 -12.19
CA THR A 308 -9.01 -24.49 -12.31
C THR A 308 -8.63 -24.69 -13.76
N GLU A 309 -7.47 -24.14 -14.15
CA GLU A 309 -6.93 -24.28 -15.52
C GLU A 309 -5.41 -24.42 -15.46
N ASN A 310 -4.86 -25.25 -16.34
CA ASN A 310 -3.41 -25.38 -16.48
C ASN A 310 -2.83 -24.02 -16.88
N PHE A 311 -1.97 -23.47 -16.03
CA PHE A 311 -1.27 -22.24 -16.31
C PHE A 311 0.04 -22.56 -17.06
N ILE A 312 0.04 -22.19 -18.35
CA ILE A 312 1.21 -22.39 -19.22
C ILE A 312 2.17 -21.21 -19.01
N GLY A 313 3.05 -21.34 -18.08
CA GLY A 313 4.01 -20.25 -17.82
C GLY A 313 5.40 -20.72 -17.45
N ASN A 314 5.60 -21.93 -16.97
CA ASN A 314 6.92 -22.32 -16.52
C ASN A 314 7.19 -23.83 -16.36
N VAL A 315 8.39 -24.11 -15.89
CA VAL A 315 9.06 -25.39 -15.67
C VAL A 315 8.22 -26.38 -14.84
N ASN A 316 7.33 -25.92 -13.99
CA ASN A 316 6.33 -26.72 -13.30
C ASN A 316 4.96 -26.37 -13.86
N MET A 317 4.41 -27.20 -14.71
CA MET A 317 3.00 -27.11 -15.10
C MET A 317 2.15 -27.33 -13.85
N GLY A 318 1.57 -26.23 -13.33
CA GLY A 318 0.66 -26.24 -12.21
C GLY A 318 -0.70 -25.72 -12.64
N GLU A 319 -1.72 -26.02 -11.86
CA GLU A 319 -3.05 -25.46 -12.05
C GLU A 319 -3.13 -24.06 -11.40
N ALA A 320 -3.70 -23.11 -12.14
CA ALA A 320 -4.14 -21.85 -11.59
C ALA A 320 -5.60 -21.97 -11.13
N GLU A 321 -5.89 -21.47 -9.94
CA GLU A 321 -7.25 -21.41 -9.41
C GLU A 321 -7.86 -20.04 -9.74
N VAL A 322 -9.07 -20.02 -10.26
CA VAL A 322 -9.76 -18.79 -10.68
C VAL A 322 -11.08 -18.66 -9.92
N THR A 323 -11.26 -17.49 -9.29
CA THR A 323 -12.52 -17.08 -8.66
C THR A 323 -12.97 -15.75 -9.26
N ILE A 324 -14.20 -15.66 -9.73
CA ILE A 324 -14.72 -14.50 -10.46
C ILE A 324 -15.98 -13.92 -9.81
N ALA A 325 -16.13 -12.60 -9.89
CA ALA A 325 -17.40 -11.99 -9.54
C ALA A 325 -18.52 -12.42 -10.52
N PRO A 326 -19.77 -12.54 -10.07
CA PRO A 326 -20.88 -13.02 -10.91
C PRO A 326 -21.11 -12.21 -12.20
N CYS A 327 -20.58 -10.99 -12.28
CA CYS A 327 -20.67 -10.15 -13.47
C CYS A 327 -19.62 -10.47 -14.54
N ILE A 328 -18.56 -11.26 -14.22
CA ILE A 328 -17.43 -11.52 -15.12
C ILE A 328 -17.66 -12.76 -16.01
N LYS A 329 -18.45 -13.71 -15.63
CA LYS A 329 -18.85 -14.94 -16.33
C LYS A 329 -17.85 -15.49 -17.34
N SER A 330 -17.16 -16.55 -16.99
CA SER A 330 -16.28 -17.32 -17.86
C SER A 330 -16.01 -18.70 -17.26
N ASP A 331 -15.58 -19.63 -18.10
CA ASP A 331 -15.10 -20.96 -17.73
C ASP A 331 -13.64 -21.18 -18.13
N THR A 332 -12.98 -20.13 -18.64
CA THR A 332 -11.57 -20.14 -19.00
C THR A 332 -10.86 -18.89 -18.45
N LEU A 333 -9.58 -19.04 -18.14
CA LEU A 333 -8.76 -17.94 -17.62
C LEU A 333 -8.67 -16.77 -18.61
N MET A 334 -8.40 -17.07 -19.88
CA MET A 334 -8.30 -16.02 -20.91
C MET A 334 -9.63 -15.30 -21.12
N GLY A 335 -10.74 -16.03 -21.08
CA GLY A 335 -12.09 -15.46 -21.14
C GLY A 335 -12.42 -14.59 -19.92
N ALA A 336 -12.03 -15.03 -18.71
CA ALA A 336 -12.21 -14.26 -17.48
C ALA A 336 -11.42 -12.95 -17.51
N LEU A 337 -10.13 -12.99 -17.88
CA LEU A 337 -9.29 -11.79 -18.06
C LEU A 337 -9.90 -10.84 -19.10
N ARG A 338 -10.31 -11.37 -20.26
CA ARG A 338 -10.93 -10.56 -21.32
C ARG A 338 -12.20 -9.87 -20.82
N ASN A 339 -13.10 -10.60 -20.16
CA ASN A 339 -14.35 -10.03 -19.66
C ASN A 339 -14.11 -9.01 -18.54
N LEU A 340 -13.10 -9.23 -17.67
CA LEU A 340 -12.69 -8.26 -16.65
C LEU A 340 -12.23 -6.95 -17.30
N PHE A 341 -11.27 -7.00 -18.22
CA PHE A 341 -10.71 -5.81 -18.86
C PHE A 341 -11.70 -5.13 -19.81
N ALA A 342 -12.51 -5.88 -20.54
CA ALA A 342 -13.59 -5.32 -21.37
C ALA A 342 -14.67 -4.59 -20.55
N SER A 343 -14.81 -4.92 -19.26
CA SER A 343 -15.75 -4.24 -18.36
C SER A 343 -15.32 -2.84 -17.95
N ILE A 344 -14.06 -2.46 -18.19
CA ILE A 344 -13.49 -1.15 -17.86
C ILE A 344 -14.08 -0.07 -18.77
N LYS A 345 -14.57 1.01 -18.16
CA LYS A 345 -15.19 2.15 -18.82
C LYS A 345 -14.39 3.43 -18.57
N PRO A 346 -14.54 4.48 -19.40
CA PRO A 346 -14.00 5.79 -19.09
C PRO A 346 -14.41 6.28 -17.70
N GLY A 347 -13.48 6.80 -16.93
CA GLY A 347 -13.68 7.22 -15.53
C GLY A 347 -13.53 6.11 -14.48
N ASP A 348 -13.40 4.86 -14.89
CA ASP A 348 -13.01 3.78 -13.99
C ASP A 348 -11.53 3.87 -13.60
N TYR A 349 -11.13 3.05 -12.63
CA TYR A 349 -9.73 2.73 -12.36
C TYR A 349 -9.53 1.23 -12.27
N PHE A 350 -8.33 0.77 -12.54
CA PHE A 350 -7.92 -0.61 -12.36
C PHE A 350 -6.98 -0.73 -11.17
N ALA A 351 -7.14 -1.77 -10.35
CA ALA A 351 -6.19 -2.12 -9.33
C ALA A 351 -5.71 -3.58 -9.51
N LEU A 352 -4.40 -3.73 -9.57
CA LEU A 352 -3.71 -5.01 -9.47
C LEU A 352 -3.36 -5.25 -8.00
N ASP A 353 -4.16 -6.06 -7.32
CA ASP A 353 -4.01 -6.38 -5.89
C ASP A 353 -3.13 -7.63 -5.74
N ALA A 354 -1.83 -7.44 -5.51
CA ALA A 354 -0.83 -8.50 -5.56
C ALA A 354 -0.43 -8.99 -4.17
N PHE A 355 -0.89 -10.19 -3.79
CA PHE A 355 -0.40 -10.95 -2.64
C PHE A 355 0.79 -11.83 -3.07
N LEU A 356 1.84 -11.16 -3.55
CA LEU A 356 3.02 -11.76 -4.15
C LEU A 356 4.27 -11.08 -3.59
N PRO A 357 5.41 -11.79 -3.51
CA PRO A 357 6.67 -11.13 -3.25
C PRO A 357 7.01 -10.23 -4.44
N PHE A 358 7.36 -8.98 -4.16
CA PHE A 358 7.77 -8.03 -5.20
C PHE A 358 9.29 -7.79 -5.23
N ASP A 359 10.04 -8.38 -4.28
CA ASP A 359 11.50 -8.30 -4.23
C ASP A 359 12.14 -9.43 -5.05
N GLY A 360 13.14 -9.07 -5.85
CA GLY A 360 13.97 -10.02 -6.61
C GLY A 360 13.28 -10.65 -7.82
N GLU A 361 14.05 -11.37 -8.63
CA GLU A 361 13.64 -12.11 -9.82
C GLU A 361 12.87 -11.31 -10.90
N GLY A 362 12.91 -9.98 -10.85
CA GLY A 362 12.14 -9.12 -11.77
C GLY A 362 10.62 -9.16 -11.53
N ARG A 363 10.17 -9.60 -10.34
CA ARG A 363 8.73 -9.71 -10.01
C ARG A 363 8.03 -8.36 -10.07
N ARG A 364 8.66 -7.35 -9.49
CA ARG A 364 8.10 -6.01 -9.46
C ARG A 364 7.95 -5.45 -10.86
N GLU A 365 8.98 -5.57 -11.68
CA GLU A 365 8.98 -5.13 -13.07
C GLU A 365 7.87 -5.81 -13.87
N ALA A 366 7.64 -7.11 -13.65
CA ALA A 366 6.57 -7.85 -14.30
C ALA A 366 5.17 -7.36 -13.88
N LEU A 367 4.95 -7.05 -12.59
CA LEU A 367 3.69 -6.47 -12.11
C LEU A 367 3.49 -5.04 -12.65
N GLU A 368 4.55 -4.23 -12.72
CA GLU A 368 4.49 -2.88 -13.31
C GLU A 368 4.17 -2.93 -14.81
N VAL A 369 4.63 -3.95 -15.55
CA VAL A 369 4.24 -4.14 -16.97
C VAL A 369 2.73 -4.32 -17.11
N ILE A 370 2.11 -5.11 -16.22
CA ILE A 370 0.64 -5.28 -16.22
C ILE A 370 -0.06 -3.95 -15.97
N ARG A 371 0.34 -3.25 -14.90
CA ARG A 371 -0.24 -1.97 -14.50
C ARG A 371 -0.14 -0.92 -15.62
N HIS A 372 1.04 -0.77 -16.20
CA HIS A 372 1.29 0.19 -17.27
C HIS A 372 0.54 -0.19 -18.55
N GLY A 373 0.49 -1.49 -18.88
CA GLY A 373 -0.26 -1.97 -20.05
C GLY A 373 -1.75 -1.65 -19.98
N VAL A 374 -2.36 -1.78 -18.79
CA VAL A 374 -3.77 -1.41 -18.59
C VAL A 374 -3.96 0.11 -18.70
N ALA A 375 -3.09 0.90 -18.08
CA ALA A 375 -3.17 2.36 -18.16
C ALA A 375 -3.03 2.87 -19.61
N ASP A 376 -2.04 2.35 -20.35
CA ASP A 376 -1.73 2.74 -21.71
C ASP A 376 -2.83 2.35 -22.70
N LYS A 377 -3.25 1.08 -22.68
CA LYS A 377 -4.17 0.53 -23.68
C LYS A 377 -5.64 0.82 -23.42
N LEU A 378 -6.02 1.01 -22.15
CA LEU A 378 -7.43 1.25 -21.79
C LEU A 378 -7.70 2.70 -21.35
N GLY A 379 -6.67 3.55 -21.23
CA GLY A 379 -6.79 4.98 -20.91
C GLY A 379 -7.33 5.28 -19.52
N VAL A 380 -7.09 4.39 -18.53
CA VAL A 380 -7.60 4.54 -17.16
C VAL A 380 -6.49 4.60 -16.14
N VAL A 381 -6.79 5.15 -14.95
CA VAL A 381 -5.87 5.05 -13.81
C VAL A 381 -5.65 3.59 -13.46
N SER A 382 -4.40 3.19 -13.27
CA SER A 382 -4.02 1.83 -12.91
C SER A 382 -3.09 1.84 -11.71
N CYS A 383 -3.48 1.13 -10.64
CA CYS A 383 -2.74 1.02 -9.39
C CYS A 383 -2.09 -0.36 -9.26
N LEU A 384 -0.94 -0.42 -8.58
CA LEU A 384 -0.32 -1.67 -8.13
C LEU A 384 -0.31 -1.66 -6.60
N GLU A 385 -1.14 -2.50 -6.02
CA GLU A 385 -1.36 -2.62 -4.60
C GLU A 385 -0.73 -3.90 -4.05
N ILE A 386 0.15 -3.76 -3.07
CA ILE A 386 0.84 -4.92 -2.50
C ILE A 386 0.10 -5.41 -1.25
N GLY A 387 -0.44 -6.61 -1.35
CA GLY A 387 -1.12 -7.29 -0.25
C GLY A 387 -0.17 -7.90 0.79
N PRO A 388 -0.55 -7.97 2.05
CA PRO A 388 -1.81 -7.45 2.61
C PRO A 388 -1.80 -5.95 2.98
N ARG A 389 -0.71 -5.22 2.76
CA ARG A 389 -0.56 -3.83 3.19
C ARG A 389 -1.71 -2.93 2.71
N TYR A 390 -2.15 -3.06 1.44
CA TYR A 390 -3.22 -2.23 0.90
C TYR A 390 -4.58 -2.41 1.60
N LEU A 391 -4.81 -3.54 2.28
CA LEU A 391 -6.02 -3.76 3.08
C LEU A 391 -6.20 -2.68 4.15
N HIS A 392 -5.10 -2.07 4.59
CA HIS A 392 -5.02 -0.98 5.56
C HIS A 392 -4.78 0.39 4.90
N SER A 393 -5.05 0.55 3.61
CA SER A 393 -4.96 1.81 2.86
C SER A 393 -6.07 1.93 1.83
N THR A 394 -5.80 1.66 0.56
CA THR A 394 -6.76 1.71 -0.55
C THR A 394 -7.88 0.69 -0.43
N GLY A 395 -7.70 -0.38 0.33
CA GLY A 395 -8.73 -1.38 0.57
C GLY A 395 -10.01 -0.83 1.18
N GLN A 396 -9.96 0.24 1.99
CA GLN A 396 -11.16 0.95 2.45
C GLN A 396 -11.89 1.61 1.27
N LEU A 397 -11.17 2.31 0.39
CA LEU A 397 -11.74 2.96 -0.80
C LEU A 397 -12.26 1.94 -1.82
N GLN A 398 -11.55 0.85 -2.05
CA GLN A 398 -11.97 -0.21 -2.98
C GLN A 398 -13.35 -0.78 -2.59
N LYS A 399 -13.59 -0.98 -1.30
CA LYS A 399 -14.84 -1.52 -0.74
C LYS A 399 -15.91 -0.47 -0.51
N GLY A 400 -15.55 0.66 0.08
CA GLY A 400 -16.48 1.68 0.54
C GLY A 400 -16.67 2.87 -0.41
N GLY A 401 -15.76 3.09 -1.35
CA GLY A 401 -15.79 4.20 -2.30
C GLY A 401 -16.78 4.02 -3.45
N THR A 402 -16.67 4.91 -4.43
CA THR A 402 -17.45 4.84 -5.68
C THR A 402 -17.26 3.49 -6.38
N ASN A 403 -18.32 2.93 -6.98
CA ASN A 403 -18.24 1.65 -7.69
C ASN A 403 -17.69 1.81 -9.12
N ASN A 404 -16.50 2.40 -9.23
CA ASN A 404 -15.77 2.60 -10.48
C ASN A 404 -14.39 1.89 -10.49
N GLY A 405 -14.14 1.00 -9.53
CA GLY A 405 -12.97 0.14 -9.49
C GLY A 405 -13.18 -1.18 -10.24
N VAL A 406 -12.12 -1.66 -10.89
CA VAL A 406 -12.02 -3.01 -11.48
C VAL A 406 -10.76 -3.66 -10.91
N PHE A 407 -10.89 -4.87 -10.33
CA PHE A 407 -9.86 -5.46 -9.48
C PHE A 407 -9.40 -6.80 -10.03
N LEU A 408 -8.10 -6.93 -10.28
CA LEU A 408 -7.45 -8.22 -10.49
C LEU A 408 -6.60 -8.52 -9.25
N MET A 409 -7.05 -9.47 -8.46
CA MET A 409 -6.31 -9.97 -7.31
C MET A 409 -5.45 -11.15 -7.75
N VAL A 410 -4.16 -11.15 -7.38
CA VAL A 410 -3.24 -12.22 -7.70
C VAL A 410 -2.53 -12.70 -6.45
N SER A 411 -2.58 -14.00 -6.19
CA SER A 411 -1.78 -14.68 -5.17
C SER A 411 -1.11 -15.92 -5.76
N ALA A 412 -0.24 -16.56 -5.02
CA ALA A 412 0.45 -17.75 -5.50
C ALA A 412 0.86 -18.66 -4.34
N ASP A 413 1.09 -19.93 -4.65
CA ASP A 413 1.74 -20.83 -3.72
C ASP A 413 3.18 -20.39 -3.43
N GLU A 414 3.56 -20.48 -2.17
CA GLU A 414 4.89 -20.13 -1.71
C GLU A 414 5.88 -21.28 -1.96
N LEU A 415 6.87 -21.08 -2.83
CA LEU A 415 7.93 -22.07 -3.08
C LEU A 415 8.67 -22.50 -1.81
N LYS A 416 8.80 -21.58 -0.87
CA LYS A 416 9.34 -21.82 0.46
C LYS A 416 8.52 -21.01 1.45
N ASP A 417 7.62 -21.63 2.17
CA ASP A 417 6.82 -20.97 3.18
C ASP A 417 7.54 -20.87 4.53
N ILE A 418 7.05 -19.99 5.42
CA ILE A 418 7.50 -19.89 6.80
C ILE A 418 6.37 -20.42 7.71
N PRO A 419 6.59 -21.53 8.38
CA PRO A 419 5.65 -22.04 9.37
C PRO A 419 5.59 -21.09 10.58
N LEU A 420 4.41 -20.98 11.19
CA LEU A 420 4.17 -20.24 12.41
C LEU A 420 3.90 -21.24 13.54
N ARG A 421 4.45 -20.99 14.74
CA ARG A 421 4.40 -21.96 15.84
C ARG A 421 3.41 -21.63 16.93
N HIS A 422 3.15 -20.33 17.14
CA HIS A 422 2.40 -19.84 18.30
C HIS A 422 1.19 -19.01 17.93
N VAL A 423 0.91 -18.87 16.62
CA VAL A 423 -0.21 -18.09 16.10
C VAL A 423 -0.89 -18.84 14.96
N GLU A 424 -2.19 -18.64 14.81
CA GLU A 424 -2.93 -19.00 13.60
C GLU A 424 -2.79 -17.86 12.56
N PRO A 425 -2.66 -18.18 11.27
CA PRO A 425 -2.64 -19.51 10.63
C PRO A 425 -1.29 -20.25 10.75
N GLU A 426 -1.22 -21.49 10.24
CA GLU A 426 -0.03 -22.36 10.33
C GLU A 426 1.20 -21.81 9.59
N SER A 427 1.02 -20.86 8.67
CA SER A 427 2.12 -20.27 7.90
C SER A 427 1.82 -18.87 7.36
N LEU A 428 2.87 -18.13 6.97
CA LEU A 428 2.72 -16.81 6.36
C LEU A 428 2.07 -16.88 4.97
N GLY A 429 2.35 -17.91 4.17
CA GLY A 429 1.72 -18.10 2.87
C GLY A 429 0.22 -18.38 3.00
N MET A 430 -0.18 -19.21 3.98
CA MET A 430 -1.59 -19.44 4.29
C MET A 430 -2.28 -18.15 4.74
N LEU A 431 -1.61 -17.31 5.53
CA LEU A 431 -2.17 -16.01 5.92
C LEU A 431 -2.44 -15.13 4.69
N ALA A 432 -1.46 -15.00 3.79
CA ALA A 432 -1.59 -14.20 2.58
C ALA A 432 -2.75 -14.70 1.68
N ARG A 433 -2.83 -16.02 1.45
CA ARG A 433 -3.90 -16.64 0.67
C ARG A 433 -5.28 -16.40 1.29
N THR A 434 -5.39 -16.58 2.60
CA THR A 434 -6.66 -16.37 3.32
C THR A 434 -7.11 -14.92 3.27
N GLN A 435 -6.19 -13.98 3.40
CA GLN A 435 -6.50 -12.55 3.32
C GLN A 435 -6.92 -12.14 1.90
N ALA A 436 -6.28 -12.68 0.86
CA ALA A 436 -6.69 -12.47 -0.52
C ALA A 436 -8.13 -12.98 -0.76
N ALA A 437 -8.43 -14.21 -0.35
CA ALA A 437 -9.78 -14.78 -0.48
C ALA A 437 -10.84 -13.99 0.30
N ALA A 438 -10.51 -13.54 1.51
CA ALA A 438 -11.40 -12.74 2.34
C ALA A 438 -11.70 -11.38 1.70
N ASP A 439 -10.68 -10.70 1.18
CA ASP A 439 -10.86 -9.41 0.54
C ASP A 439 -11.71 -9.51 -0.74
N LEU A 440 -11.41 -10.51 -1.58
CA LEU A 440 -12.22 -10.81 -2.76
C LEU A 440 -13.70 -11.05 -2.40
N SER A 441 -13.97 -11.82 -1.34
CA SER A 441 -15.35 -12.10 -0.94
C SER A 441 -16.14 -10.82 -0.61
N ILE A 442 -15.50 -9.87 0.06
CA ILE A 442 -16.12 -8.58 0.38
C ILE A 442 -16.28 -7.71 -0.88
N LEU A 443 -15.32 -7.71 -1.81
CA LEU A 443 -15.46 -7.02 -3.09
C LEU A 443 -16.66 -7.57 -3.89
N ILE A 444 -16.83 -8.88 -3.92
CA ILE A 444 -17.98 -9.54 -4.55
C ILE A 444 -19.31 -9.15 -3.87
N GLU A 445 -19.36 -9.19 -2.53
CA GLU A 445 -20.54 -8.76 -1.74
C GLU A 445 -20.92 -7.30 -2.00
N ARG A 446 -19.92 -6.44 -2.25
CA ARG A 446 -20.10 -5.03 -2.61
C ARG A 446 -20.45 -4.82 -4.09
N GLY A 447 -20.61 -5.88 -4.87
CA GLY A 447 -20.93 -5.83 -6.30
C GLY A 447 -19.81 -5.21 -7.15
N ARG A 448 -18.55 -5.38 -6.73
CA ARG A 448 -17.38 -4.91 -7.49
C ARG A 448 -17.12 -5.84 -8.68
N ARG A 449 -16.52 -5.28 -9.73
CA ARG A 449 -16.00 -6.04 -10.87
C ARG A 449 -14.61 -6.55 -10.50
N CYS A 450 -14.52 -7.81 -10.11
CA CYS A 450 -13.29 -8.38 -9.59
C CYS A 450 -13.11 -9.84 -9.96
N MET A 451 -11.86 -10.28 -10.01
CA MET A 451 -11.47 -11.68 -10.04
C MET A 451 -10.20 -11.92 -9.22
N HIS A 452 -10.05 -13.14 -8.75
CA HIS A 452 -8.84 -13.62 -8.10
C HIS A 452 -8.23 -14.75 -8.91
N LEU A 453 -6.94 -14.65 -9.12
CA LEU A 453 -6.11 -15.67 -9.74
C LEU A 453 -5.06 -16.12 -8.74
N HIS A 454 -5.14 -17.38 -8.33
CA HIS A 454 -4.11 -18.01 -7.53
C HIS A 454 -3.20 -18.86 -8.41
N LEU A 455 -1.92 -18.45 -8.48
CA LEU A 455 -0.91 -19.05 -9.36
C LEU A 455 -0.25 -20.25 -8.68
N PRO A 456 0.26 -21.23 -9.46
CA PRO A 456 0.91 -22.43 -8.92
C PRO A 456 2.26 -22.15 -8.25
N ASP A 457 2.89 -21.03 -8.53
CA ASP A 457 4.11 -20.56 -7.85
C ASP A 457 4.30 -19.05 -7.98
N ASN A 458 5.12 -18.48 -7.09
CA ASN A 458 5.43 -17.05 -7.03
C ASN A 458 6.73 -16.67 -7.74
N SER A 459 7.23 -17.47 -8.67
CA SER A 459 8.46 -17.17 -9.39
C SER A 459 8.31 -15.98 -10.34
N GLY A 460 9.39 -15.23 -10.55
CA GLY A 460 9.37 -14.12 -11.49
C GLY A 460 9.05 -14.55 -12.93
N VAL A 461 9.26 -15.83 -13.28
CA VAL A 461 8.89 -16.37 -14.60
C VAL A 461 7.39 -16.55 -14.71
N THR A 462 6.75 -17.13 -13.70
CA THR A 462 5.28 -17.29 -13.64
C THR A 462 4.56 -15.94 -13.69
N ILE A 463 5.06 -14.95 -12.96
CA ILE A 463 4.48 -13.60 -12.97
C ILE A 463 4.66 -12.92 -14.34
N ARG A 464 5.81 -13.09 -15.01
CA ARG A 464 6.01 -12.57 -16.39
C ARG A 464 5.07 -13.25 -17.39
N ALA A 465 4.86 -14.56 -17.27
CA ALA A 465 3.93 -15.27 -18.13
C ALA A 465 2.48 -14.77 -17.97
N LEU A 466 2.08 -14.42 -16.74
CA LEU A 466 0.79 -13.74 -16.50
C LEU A 466 0.76 -12.37 -17.20
N GLY A 467 1.84 -11.60 -17.11
CA GLY A 467 1.97 -10.33 -17.82
C GLY A 467 1.79 -10.48 -19.32
N ASP A 468 2.47 -11.46 -19.93
CA ASP A 468 2.37 -11.75 -21.36
C ASP A 468 0.94 -12.16 -21.77
N ALA A 469 0.25 -12.96 -20.95
CA ALA A 469 -1.14 -13.35 -21.19
C ALA A 469 -2.09 -12.13 -21.12
N ILE A 470 -1.92 -11.27 -20.13
CA ILE A 470 -2.71 -10.04 -19.98
C ILE A 470 -2.47 -9.11 -21.16
N MET A 471 -1.21 -8.88 -21.55
CA MET A 471 -0.87 -8.01 -22.69
C MET A 471 -1.54 -8.47 -23.98
N LYS A 472 -1.61 -9.78 -24.25
CA LYS A 472 -2.36 -10.31 -25.41
C LYS A 472 -3.83 -9.96 -25.38
N VAL A 473 -4.46 -10.10 -24.22
CA VAL A 473 -5.88 -9.73 -24.02
C VAL A 473 -6.10 -8.24 -24.24
N LEU A 474 -5.22 -7.40 -23.70
CA LEU A 474 -5.29 -5.95 -23.86
C LEU A 474 -5.11 -5.53 -25.32
N ASP A 475 -4.19 -6.15 -26.06
CA ASP A 475 -3.99 -5.91 -27.51
C ASP A 475 -5.22 -6.26 -28.34
N GLU A 476 -5.96 -7.30 -27.94
CA GLU A 476 -7.23 -7.67 -28.60
C GLU A 476 -8.31 -6.63 -28.34
N ILE A 477 -8.51 -6.23 -27.08
CA ILE A 477 -9.52 -5.24 -26.69
C ILE A 477 -9.22 -3.87 -27.32
N GLU A 478 -7.97 -3.43 -27.36
CA GLU A 478 -7.57 -2.17 -28.00
C GLU A 478 -7.91 -2.16 -29.50
N ARG A 479 -7.61 -3.28 -30.21
CA ARG A 479 -7.95 -3.41 -31.64
C ARG A 479 -9.45 -3.40 -31.89
N GLU A 480 -10.23 -4.01 -31.01
CA GLU A 480 -11.71 -3.99 -31.13
C GLU A 480 -12.26 -2.60 -30.90
N ARG A 481 -11.81 -1.89 -29.86
CA ARG A 481 -12.22 -0.49 -29.59
C ARG A 481 -11.81 0.50 -30.69
N ALA A 482 -10.71 0.25 -31.37
CA ALA A 482 -10.28 1.07 -32.51
C ALA A 482 -11.07 0.80 -33.79
N ALA A 483 -11.79 -0.33 -33.87
CA ALA A 483 -12.60 -0.71 -35.01
C ALA A 483 -14.09 -0.28 -34.88
N GLU A 484 -14.52 0.09 -33.67
CA GLU A 484 -15.86 0.68 -33.36
C GLU A 484 -15.86 2.20 -33.62
#